data_6e0c1e46fa35bf5b8ef1ed5009853a09
#
_entry.id   6e0c1e46fa35bf5b8ef1ed5009853a09
#
_cell.length_a   1.000
_cell.length_b   1.000
_cell.length_c   1.000
_cell.angle_alpha   90.00
_cell.angle_beta   90.00
_cell.angle_gamma   90.00
#
_symmetry.space_group_name_H-M   'P 1'
#
loop_
_entity.id
_entity.type
_entity.pdbx_description
1 polymer ?
#
loop_
_entity_poly.entity_id
_entity_poly.type
_entity_poly.pdbx_seq_one_letter_code
_entity_poly.pdbx_strand_id
1 'polypeptide(L)'
;MEALVVGAGIHGLTIACELAKSGIKVTIADKQNEILMGTSNGTHNRVNMGYHYPRSKDTARECYEGYLHLKRHLPQSLYYPQSSYYLIEKNDSKTSGIEYKEFLDEVGLEYKRTWPDQSLLIKESIEASFKVAEPCYDIQILRQHYNNEISTRDIFPLLGFKIESVSIDDNEVVLKSKSGHILKNKFDIIVNATYAATNNIQKLFGCTEKLTNYHFQKTEVVVVKSKRDLPALTVMDGPFITILPYAYCGHKDTYLVYDVVNSINKKTRGDFIPEDFYERAGETNYDKMLLSGSRYYAFMSELTPVASLWATRPIPSDSRKDDYRITRTIKHDNHKCFYSVLEGKFVSAPLMAKKIVRQILNEVE
;
A
#
# COMPACT_ATOMS: atom_id res chain seq x y z
N MET A 1 18.21 3.41 24.03
CA MET A 1 18.52 3.30 22.60
C MET A 1 17.70 4.31 21.82
N GLU A 2 18.23 4.79 20.70
CA GLU A 2 17.57 5.71 19.80
C GLU A 2 17.48 5.13 18.38
N ALA A 3 16.36 5.31 17.72
CA ALA A 3 16.10 4.80 16.38
C ALA A 3 15.71 5.92 15.40
N LEU A 4 16.21 5.80 14.18
CA LEU A 4 15.76 6.60 13.03
C LEU A 4 14.90 5.72 12.12
N VAL A 5 13.66 6.14 11.87
CA VAL A 5 12.80 5.55 10.85
C VAL A 5 12.64 6.55 9.71
N VAL A 6 13.08 6.20 8.52
CA VAL A 6 12.92 7.04 7.32
C VAL A 6 11.70 6.59 6.54
N GLY A 7 10.70 7.48 6.42
CA GLY A 7 9.42 7.24 5.79
C GLY A 7 8.26 7.12 6.79
N ALA A 8 7.31 8.08 6.74
CA ALA A 8 6.10 8.11 7.57
C ALA A 8 4.86 7.56 6.83
N GLY A 9 5.06 6.56 5.97
CA GLY A 9 4.01 5.71 5.43
C GLY A 9 3.56 4.66 6.45
N ILE A 10 2.60 3.80 6.08
CA ILE A 10 2.02 2.81 7.00
C ILE A 10 3.08 1.88 7.62
N HIS A 11 4.06 1.42 6.86
CA HIS A 11 5.12 0.55 7.39
C HIS A 11 6.04 1.30 8.36
N GLY A 12 6.49 2.51 8.01
CA GLY A 12 7.35 3.29 8.90
C GLY A 12 6.67 3.66 10.21
N LEU A 13 5.41 4.09 10.16
CA LEU A 13 4.63 4.43 11.35
C LEU A 13 4.41 3.22 12.26
N THR A 14 4.05 2.08 11.69
CA THR A 14 3.83 0.85 12.49
C THR A 14 5.13 0.39 13.16
N ILE A 15 6.27 0.46 12.44
CA ILE A 15 7.58 0.11 12.99
C ILE A 15 7.99 1.10 14.08
N ALA A 16 7.81 2.41 13.85
CA ALA A 16 8.11 3.43 14.85
C ALA A 16 7.31 3.21 16.15
N CYS A 17 6.01 2.90 16.03
CA CYS A 17 5.17 2.59 17.19
C CYS A 17 5.62 1.31 17.91
N GLU A 18 6.00 0.25 17.21
CA GLU A 18 6.47 -1.00 17.85
C GLU A 18 7.84 -0.81 18.53
N LEU A 19 8.76 -0.03 17.94
CA LEU A 19 10.02 0.34 18.57
C LEU A 19 9.79 1.17 19.85
N ALA A 20 8.91 2.16 19.79
CA ALA A 20 8.57 3.00 20.94
C ALA A 20 7.89 2.20 22.08
N LYS A 21 7.05 1.21 21.75
CA LYS A 21 6.48 0.27 22.73
C LYS A 21 7.54 -0.56 23.45
N SER A 22 8.69 -0.77 22.81
CA SER A 22 9.85 -1.47 23.40
C SER A 22 10.80 -0.53 24.18
N GLY A 23 10.37 0.72 24.44
CA GLY A 23 11.16 1.70 25.22
C GLY A 23 12.29 2.37 24.42
N ILE A 24 12.24 2.32 23.09
CA ILE A 24 13.21 2.98 22.20
C ILE A 24 12.68 4.36 21.83
N LYS A 25 13.49 5.40 21.96
CA LYS A 25 13.19 6.74 21.42
C LYS A 25 13.26 6.71 19.90
N VAL A 26 12.26 7.21 19.22
CA VAL A 26 12.18 7.13 17.75
C VAL A 26 12.12 8.51 17.12
N THR A 27 13.01 8.78 16.17
CA THR A 27 12.83 9.87 15.20
C THR A 27 12.28 9.29 13.91
N ILE A 28 11.13 9.81 13.46
CA ILE A 28 10.56 9.44 12.15
C ILE A 28 10.70 10.60 11.18
N ALA A 29 11.46 10.42 10.10
CA ALA A 29 11.71 11.44 9.10
C ALA A 29 10.94 11.17 7.81
N ASP A 30 10.22 12.17 7.29
CA ASP A 30 9.56 12.09 5.98
C ASP A 30 9.69 13.40 5.19
N LYS A 31 9.78 13.28 3.86
CA LYS A 31 9.79 14.42 2.96
C LYS A 31 8.45 15.15 2.86
N GLN A 32 7.35 14.50 3.22
CA GLN A 32 6.02 15.08 3.23
C GLN A 32 5.77 15.84 4.54
N ASN A 33 4.91 16.86 4.48
CA ASN A 33 4.56 17.69 5.63
C ASN A 33 3.56 17.02 6.59
N GLU A 34 2.99 15.87 6.18
CA GLU A 34 2.06 15.09 6.98
C GLU A 34 2.39 13.59 6.83
N ILE A 35 2.01 12.83 7.84
CA ILE A 35 2.11 11.37 7.80
C ILE A 35 1.12 10.74 6.81
N LEU A 36 1.41 9.53 6.32
CA LEU A 36 0.57 8.78 5.38
C LEU A 36 0.31 9.48 4.03
N MET A 37 1.12 10.46 3.66
CA MET A 37 0.95 11.19 2.39
C MET A 37 1.61 10.52 1.19
N GLY A 38 2.34 9.43 1.39
CA GLY A 38 2.93 8.63 0.30
C GLY A 38 1.92 7.72 -0.40
N THR A 39 2.40 6.56 -0.85
CA THR A 39 1.57 5.53 -1.52
C THR A 39 0.41 5.05 -0.63
N SER A 40 0.53 5.12 0.70
CA SER A 40 -0.55 4.78 1.64
C SER A 40 -1.84 5.59 1.40
N ASN A 41 -1.74 6.82 0.86
CA ASN A 41 -2.88 7.66 0.48
C ASN A 41 -3.23 7.58 -1.02
N GLY A 42 -2.34 7.04 -1.83
CA GLY A 42 -2.47 7.01 -3.29
C GLY A 42 -2.97 5.67 -3.84
N THR A 43 -3.69 4.88 -3.04
CA THR A 43 -4.22 3.57 -3.44
C THR A 43 -5.76 3.55 -3.45
N HIS A 44 -6.33 2.46 -3.90
CA HIS A 44 -7.78 2.23 -3.85
C HIS A 44 -8.30 1.82 -2.46
N ASN A 45 -7.52 2.00 -1.41
CA ASN A 45 -7.87 1.80 0.01
C ASN A 45 -8.39 0.40 0.39
N ARG A 46 -8.16 -0.62 -0.42
CA ARG A 46 -8.54 -2.00 -0.12
C ARG A 46 -7.71 -2.56 1.03
N VAL A 47 -8.36 -3.15 2.01
CA VAL A 47 -7.73 -4.05 2.96
C VAL A 47 -7.76 -5.45 2.36
N ASN A 48 -6.70 -5.80 1.67
CA ASN A 48 -6.64 -7.04 0.92
C ASN A 48 -6.62 -8.25 1.87
N MET A 49 -7.72 -9.00 1.93
CA MET A 49 -7.85 -10.21 2.76
C MET A 49 -7.34 -11.48 2.06
N GLY A 50 -6.84 -11.37 0.85
CA GLY A 50 -6.37 -12.52 0.07
C GLY A 50 -7.21 -12.88 -1.15
N TYR A 51 -8.46 -12.43 -1.22
CA TYR A 51 -9.37 -12.71 -2.35
C TYR A 51 -8.78 -12.37 -3.72
N HIS A 52 -7.87 -11.41 -3.77
CA HIS A 52 -7.26 -10.93 -5.01
C HIS A 52 -6.10 -11.79 -5.54
N TYR A 53 -5.75 -12.90 -4.86
CA TYR A 53 -4.57 -13.70 -5.19
C TYR A 53 -4.88 -15.19 -5.45
N PRO A 54 -5.78 -15.52 -6.41
CA PRO A 54 -6.17 -16.92 -6.67
C PRO A 54 -4.99 -17.78 -7.13
N ARG A 55 -3.96 -17.20 -7.74
CA ARG A 55 -2.78 -17.89 -8.25
C ARG A 55 -1.59 -17.93 -7.26
N SER A 56 -1.76 -17.36 -6.05
CA SER A 56 -0.72 -17.35 -5.01
C SER A 56 -1.32 -17.52 -3.63
N LYS A 57 -1.54 -18.78 -3.24
CA LYS A 57 -2.13 -19.13 -1.94
C LYS A 57 -1.33 -18.61 -0.75
N ASP A 58 -0.01 -18.61 -0.84
CA ASP A 58 0.85 -18.07 0.24
C ASP A 58 0.67 -16.58 0.40
N THR A 59 0.57 -15.84 -0.71
CA THR A 59 0.24 -14.41 -0.68
C THR A 59 -1.15 -14.18 -0.08
N ALA A 60 -2.14 -15.02 -0.43
CA ALA A 60 -3.48 -14.92 0.12
C ALA A 60 -3.51 -15.16 1.64
N ARG A 61 -2.81 -16.20 2.12
CA ARG A 61 -2.69 -16.52 3.56
C ARG A 61 -1.99 -15.40 4.33
N GLU A 62 -0.88 -14.86 3.81
CA GLU A 62 -0.19 -13.70 4.40
C GLU A 62 -1.12 -12.49 4.52
N CYS A 63 -1.92 -12.21 3.48
CA CYS A 63 -2.90 -11.12 3.50
C CYS A 63 -3.97 -11.36 4.58
N TYR A 64 -4.49 -12.57 4.69
CA TYR A 64 -5.51 -12.91 5.66
C TYR A 64 -4.98 -12.81 7.10
N GLU A 65 -3.77 -13.31 7.35
CA GLU A 65 -3.08 -13.16 8.64
C GLU A 65 -2.89 -11.67 8.99
N GLY A 66 -2.40 -10.88 8.01
CA GLY A 66 -2.25 -9.44 8.17
C GLY A 66 -3.57 -8.73 8.48
N TYR A 67 -4.66 -9.11 7.80
CA TYR A 67 -6.01 -8.59 8.09
C TYR A 67 -6.46 -8.90 9.52
N LEU A 68 -6.27 -10.13 10.00
CA LEU A 68 -6.61 -10.48 11.38
C LEU A 68 -5.85 -9.64 12.41
N HIS A 69 -4.57 -9.36 12.12
CA HIS A 69 -3.78 -8.44 12.93
C HIS A 69 -4.31 -7.01 12.86
N LEU A 70 -4.59 -6.49 11.68
CA LEU A 70 -5.12 -5.13 11.49
C LEU A 70 -6.48 -4.97 12.18
N LYS A 71 -7.39 -5.93 12.00
CA LYS A 71 -8.72 -5.95 12.63
C LYS A 71 -8.64 -5.93 14.17
N ARG A 72 -7.64 -6.60 14.73
CA ARG A 72 -7.44 -6.62 16.21
C ARG A 72 -6.91 -5.30 16.75
N HIS A 73 -6.02 -4.63 16.02
CA HIS A 73 -5.28 -3.46 16.52
C HIS A 73 -5.86 -2.13 16.06
N LEU A 74 -6.51 -2.09 14.91
CA LEU A 74 -7.03 -0.89 14.26
C LEU A 74 -8.46 -1.09 13.70
N PRO A 75 -9.39 -1.70 14.45
CA PRO A 75 -10.72 -2.02 13.93
C PRO A 75 -11.48 -0.78 13.45
N GLN A 76 -11.28 0.37 14.10
CA GLN A 76 -11.92 1.63 13.76
C GLN A 76 -11.53 2.18 12.38
N SER A 77 -10.38 1.76 11.84
CA SER A 77 -9.93 2.17 10.50
C SER A 77 -10.54 1.35 9.38
N LEU A 78 -11.28 0.29 9.73
CA LEU A 78 -11.88 -0.62 8.75
C LEU A 78 -13.30 -0.18 8.44
N TYR A 79 -13.55 0.08 7.17
CA TYR A 79 -14.86 0.33 6.61
C TYR A 79 -15.33 -0.90 5.80
N TYR A 80 -16.44 -1.50 6.21
CA TYR A 80 -17.04 -2.61 5.49
C TYR A 80 -18.12 -2.06 4.54
N PRO A 81 -17.93 -2.18 3.22
CA PRO A 81 -19.00 -1.86 2.27
C PRO A 81 -20.25 -2.69 2.57
N GLN A 82 -21.44 -2.16 2.25
CA GLN A 82 -22.70 -2.88 2.44
C GLN A 82 -22.68 -4.24 1.69
N SER A 83 -21.99 -4.29 0.58
CA SER A 83 -21.65 -5.52 -0.12
C SER A 83 -20.38 -5.35 -0.97
N SER A 84 -19.64 -6.44 -1.10
CA SER A 84 -18.40 -6.50 -1.88
C SER A 84 -18.44 -7.76 -2.76
N TYR A 85 -18.12 -7.62 -4.04
CA TYR A 85 -18.18 -8.73 -5.00
C TYR A 85 -16.89 -8.85 -5.79
N TYR A 86 -16.44 -10.07 -5.95
CA TYR A 86 -15.46 -10.49 -6.92
C TYR A 86 -16.17 -11.13 -8.10
N LEU A 87 -15.96 -10.57 -9.28
CA LEU A 87 -16.61 -10.93 -10.53
C LEU A 87 -15.59 -11.57 -11.45
N ILE A 88 -15.78 -12.83 -11.81
CA ILE A 88 -14.85 -13.52 -12.71
C ILE A 88 -15.23 -13.17 -14.14
N GLU A 89 -14.29 -12.59 -14.87
CA GLU A 89 -14.45 -12.25 -16.28
C GLU A 89 -14.53 -13.52 -17.12
N LYS A 90 -15.36 -13.50 -18.16
CA LYS A 90 -15.75 -14.73 -18.88
C LYS A 90 -14.71 -15.25 -19.86
N ASN A 91 -14.00 -14.37 -20.56
CA ASN A 91 -13.21 -14.76 -21.75
C ASN A 91 -11.71 -14.70 -21.49
N ASP A 92 -11.24 -13.66 -20.81
CA ASP A 92 -9.81 -13.32 -20.66
C ASP A 92 -9.31 -13.49 -19.22
N SER A 93 -10.15 -13.99 -18.29
CA SER A 93 -9.72 -14.28 -16.93
C SER A 93 -8.72 -15.43 -16.90
N LYS A 94 -7.67 -15.28 -16.09
CA LYS A 94 -6.64 -16.31 -15.86
C LYS A 94 -7.12 -17.40 -14.89
N THR A 95 -8.26 -17.21 -14.26
CA THR A 95 -8.86 -18.11 -13.26
C THR A 95 -10.34 -18.18 -13.57
N SER A 96 -10.86 -19.39 -13.80
CA SER A 96 -12.30 -19.64 -13.97
C SER A 96 -13.07 -19.51 -12.66
N GLY A 97 -14.39 -19.39 -12.73
CA GLY A 97 -15.25 -19.36 -11.54
C GLY A 97 -15.16 -20.64 -10.69
N ILE A 98 -14.85 -21.79 -11.29
CA ILE A 98 -14.64 -23.06 -10.59
C ILE A 98 -13.31 -23.01 -9.83
N GLU A 99 -12.21 -22.71 -10.50
CA GLU A 99 -10.88 -22.60 -9.90
C GLU A 99 -10.85 -21.53 -8.78
N TYR A 100 -11.54 -20.40 -8.97
CA TYR A 100 -11.64 -19.39 -7.95
C TYR A 100 -12.38 -19.87 -6.70
N LYS A 101 -13.46 -20.65 -6.88
CA LYS A 101 -14.17 -21.30 -5.76
C LYS A 101 -13.28 -22.26 -5.01
N GLU A 102 -12.57 -23.14 -5.73
CA GLU A 102 -11.64 -24.10 -5.14
C GLU A 102 -10.52 -23.41 -4.35
N PHE A 103 -9.98 -22.33 -4.89
CA PHE A 103 -9.01 -21.49 -4.19
C PHE A 103 -9.57 -20.91 -2.88
N LEU A 104 -10.79 -20.35 -2.91
CA LEU A 104 -11.42 -19.78 -1.70
C LEU A 104 -11.64 -20.84 -0.62
N ASP A 105 -12.10 -22.03 -1.01
CA ASP A 105 -12.30 -23.17 -0.10
C ASP A 105 -10.97 -23.62 0.52
N GLU A 106 -9.92 -23.73 -0.29
CA GLU A 106 -8.60 -24.20 0.16
C GLU A 106 -7.87 -23.23 1.08
N VAL A 107 -8.02 -21.91 0.83
CA VAL A 107 -7.44 -20.86 1.70
C VAL A 107 -8.31 -20.62 2.93
N GLY A 108 -9.56 -21.06 2.92
CA GLY A 108 -10.53 -20.84 4.00
C GLY A 108 -11.11 -19.42 4.03
N LEU A 109 -11.24 -18.77 2.88
CA LEU A 109 -11.84 -17.46 2.77
C LEU A 109 -13.36 -17.56 2.62
N GLU A 110 -14.09 -16.88 3.49
CA GLU A 110 -15.56 -16.89 3.48
C GLU A 110 -16.14 -16.17 2.26
N TYR A 111 -17.09 -16.79 1.59
CA TYR A 111 -17.78 -16.20 0.45
C TYR A 111 -19.22 -16.75 0.33
N LYS A 112 -20.03 -16.05 -0.46
CA LYS A 112 -21.33 -16.53 -0.91
C LYS A 112 -21.42 -16.38 -2.42
N ARG A 113 -21.71 -17.48 -3.14
CA ARG A 113 -21.94 -17.42 -4.59
C ARG A 113 -23.27 -16.76 -4.84
N THR A 114 -23.26 -15.48 -5.22
CA THR A 114 -24.45 -14.67 -5.49
C THR A 114 -24.07 -13.45 -6.33
N TRP A 115 -25.04 -12.86 -6.98
CA TRP A 115 -24.85 -11.72 -7.86
C TRP A 115 -25.20 -10.40 -7.15
N PRO A 116 -24.55 -9.28 -7.49
CA PRO A 116 -25.05 -7.95 -7.17
C PRO A 116 -26.34 -7.68 -7.98
N ASP A 117 -26.92 -6.49 -7.82
CA ASP A 117 -27.99 -6.05 -8.71
C ASP A 117 -27.50 -6.13 -10.17
N GLN A 118 -28.19 -6.96 -10.95
CA GLN A 118 -27.78 -7.28 -12.31
C GLN A 118 -27.89 -6.09 -13.26
N SER A 119 -28.65 -5.05 -12.91
CA SER A 119 -28.71 -3.79 -13.66
C SER A 119 -27.39 -3.00 -13.62
N LEU A 120 -26.50 -3.34 -12.70
CA LEU A 120 -25.16 -2.74 -12.58
C LEU A 120 -24.14 -3.38 -13.52
N LEU A 121 -24.43 -4.55 -14.09
CA LEU A 121 -23.46 -5.36 -14.83
C LEU A 121 -23.81 -5.49 -16.31
N ILE A 122 -22.76 -5.66 -17.12
CA ILE A 122 -22.84 -6.23 -18.46
C ILE A 122 -22.70 -7.75 -18.28
N LYS A 123 -23.84 -8.46 -18.21
CA LYS A 123 -23.88 -9.87 -17.82
C LYS A 123 -23.07 -10.80 -18.69
N GLU A 124 -23.03 -10.50 -19.99
CA GLU A 124 -22.32 -11.30 -21.00
C GLU A 124 -20.82 -11.35 -20.76
N SER A 125 -20.28 -10.39 -20.00
CA SER A 125 -18.84 -10.27 -19.70
C SER A 125 -18.41 -11.01 -18.41
N ILE A 126 -19.37 -11.50 -17.60
CA ILE A 126 -19.08 -12.10 -16.29
C ILE A 126 -19.53 -13.55 -16.24
N GLU A 127 -18.61 -14.47 -15.89
CA GLU A 127 -18.86 -15.88 -15.73
C GLU A 127 -19.46 -16.24 -14.36
N ALA A 128 -18.87 -15.66 -13.30
CA ALA A 128 -19.24 -15.98 -11.93
C ALA A 128 -19.12 -14.77 -11.00
N SER A 129 -19.87 -14.80 -9.91
CA SER A 129 -19.88 -13.73 -8.91
C SER A 129 -19.83 -14.31 -7.49
N PHE A 130 -18.96 -13.72 -6.65
CA PHE A 130 -18.72 -14.12 -5.27
C PHE A 130 -18.85 -12.92 -4.35
N LYS A 131 -19.86 -12.92 -3.48
CA LYS A 131 -19.98 -11.92 -2.42
C LYS A 131 -19.01 -12.26 -1.29
N VAL A 132 -18.26 -11.28 -0.83
CA VAL A 132 -17.21 -11.41 0.18
C VAL A 132 -17.32 -10.32 1.24
N ALA A 133 -16.60 -10.47 2.35
CA ALA A 133 -16.57 -9.51 3.45
C ALA A 133 -15.24 -8.73 3.49
N GLU A 134 -14.76 -8.25 2.35
CA GLU A 134 -13.50 -7.52 2.27
C GLU A 134 -13.69 -6.02 2.56
N PRO A 135 -13.01 -5.46 3.60
CA PRO A 135 -13.13 -4.04 3.95
C PRO A 135 -12.20 -3.14 3.13
N CYS A 136 -12.50 -1.85 3.17
CA CYS A 136 -11.58 -0.77 2.85
C CYS A 136 -11.03 -0.15 4.13
N TYR A 137 -9.94 0.62 4.05
CA TYR A 137 -9.48 1.42 5.19
C TYR A 137 -9.81 2.90 5.00
N ASP A 138 -10.09 3.57 6.12
CA ASP A 138 -10.23 5.02 6.16
C ASP A 138 -8.87 5.66 6.50
N ILE A 139 -8.30 6.38 5.52
CA ILE A 139 -6.98 7.01 5.67
C ILE A 139 -6.98 8.12 6.73
N GLN A 140 -8.10 8.80 6.95
CA GLN A 140 -8.18 9.87 7.94
C GLN A 140 -8.21 9.31 9.36
N ILE A 141 -8.97 8.25 9.58
CA ILE A 141 -8.96 7.54 10.87
C ILE A 141 -7.57 6.99 11.17
N LEU A 142 -6.89 6.43 10.16
CA LEU A 142 -5.50 5.99 10.33
C LEU A 142 -4.57 7.15 10.68
N ARG A 143 -4.71 8.30 10.01
CA ARG A 143 -3.90 9.50 10.30
C ARG A 143 -4.14 10.00 11.73
N GLN A 144 -5.39 10.07 12.16
CA GLN A 144 -5.73 10.44 13.54
C GLN A 144 -5.12 9.48 14.56
N HIS A 145 -5.23 8.16 14.29
CA HIS A 145 -4.65 7.14 15.16
C HIS A 145 -3.13 7.31 15.29
N TYR A 146 -2.39 7.42 14.18
CA TYR A 146 -0.93 7.53 14.25
C TYR A 146 -0.45 8.89 14.77
N ASN A 147 -1.17 9.98 14.56
CA ASN A 147 -0.87 11.25 15.21
C ASN A 147 -1.02 11.16 16.73
N ASN A 148 -2.04 10.43 17.22
CA ASN A 148 -2.19 10.15 18.63
C ASN A 148 -1.07 9.25 19.16
N GLU A 149 -0.69 8.18 18.45
CA GLU A 149 0.45 7.33 18.84
C GLU A 149 1.75 8.13 18.92
N ILE A 150 2.00 9.03 17.95
CA ILE A 150 3.18 9.93 17.96
C ILE A 150 3.16 10.85 19.19
N SER A 151 2.01 11.46 19.50
CA SER A 151 1.90 12.42 20.60
C SER A 151 1.95 11.79 21.99
N THR A 152 1.60 10.50 22.12
CA THR A 152 1.52 9.78 23.40
C THR A 152 2.72 8.88 23.67
N ARG A 153 3.61 8.71 22.69
CA ARG A 153 4.82 7.90 22.79
C ARG A 153 6.06 8.74 22.55
N ASP A 154 7.22 8.19 22.86
CA ASP A 154 8.50 8.86 22.65
C ASP A 154 8.92 8.79 21.14
N ILE A 155 8.07 9.37 20.29
CA ILE A 155 8.26 9.46 18.84
C ILE A 155 8.35 10.92 18.41
N PHE A 156 9.48 11.32 17.84
CA PHE A 156 9.72 12.67 17.32
C PHE A 156 9.49 12.71 15.80
N PRO A 157 8.43 13.39 15.30
CA PRO A 157 8.16 13.50 13.88
C PRO A 157 8.98 14.63 13.25
N LEU A 158 9.84 14.29 12.28
CA LEU A 158 10.59 15.23 11.46
C LEU A 158 10.00 15.23 10.05
N LEU A 159 8.90 15.96 9.87
CA LEU A 159 8.14 16.06 8.62
C LEU A 159 8.62 17.22 7.75
N GLY A 160 8.37 17.16 6.44
CA GLY A 160 8.91 18.11 5.46
C GLY A 160 10.43 18.00 5.26
N PHE A 161 11.03 16.95 5.78
CA PHE A 161 12.48 16.74 5.79
C PHE A 161 12.91 15.77 4.67
N LYS A 162 13.09 16.28 3.45
CA LYS A 162 13.65 15.52 2.34
C LYS A 162 15.16 15.41 2.54
N ILE A 163 15.64 14.22 2.93
CA ILE A 163 17.07 13.95 3.11
C ILE A 163 17.80 14.14 1.77
N GLU A 164 18.80 14.98 1.73
CA GLU A 164 19.66 15.27 0.59
C GLU A 164 21.06 14.64 0.75
N SER A 165 21.58 14.67 1.96
CA SER A 165 22.85 14.02 2.27
C SER A 165 22.85 13.41 3.66
N VAL A 166 23.68 12.40 3.81
CA VAL A 166 23.96 11.70 5.07
C VAL A 166 25.47 11.63 5.25
N SER A 167 25.94 11.95 6.44
CA SER A 167 27.31 11.62 6.88
C SER A 167 27.24 10.90 8.22
N ILE A 168 28.15 9.96 8.40
CA ILE A 168 28.22 9.14 9.61
C ILE A 168 29.66 9.16 10.10
N ASP A 169 29.84 9.56 11.35
CA ASP A 169 31.12 9.61 12.03
C ASP A 169 30.93 9.08 13.45
N ASP A 170 31.69 8.02 13.82
CA ASP A 170 31.62 7.37 15.14
C ASP A 170 30.18 7.15 15.67
N ASN A 171 29.32 6.56 14.86
CA ASN A 171 27.87 6.33 15.09
C ASN A 171 27.03 7.60 15.19
N GLU A 172 27.60 8.77 15.02
CA GLU A 172 26.84 10.01 14.91
C GLU A 172 26.35 10.18 13.46
N VAL A 173 25.06 10.23 13.28
CA VAL A 173 24.41 10.41 11.97
C VAL A 173 24.04 11.87 11.81
N VAL A 174 24.54 12.51 10.76
CA VAL A 174 24.17 13.86 10.38
C VAL A 174 23.35 13.79 9.09
N LEU A 175 22.07 14.15 9.20
CA LEU A 175 21.16 14.27 8.06
C LEU A 175 21.02 15.73 7.70
N LYS A 176 21.21 16.06 6.42
CA LYS A 176 20.92 17.39 5.87
C LYS A 176 19.74 17.29 4.91
N SER A 177 18.76 18.17 5.11
CA SER A 177 17.61 18.26 4.21
C SER A 177 17.91 19.17 3.01
N LYS A 178 17.11 18.99 1.95
CA LYS A 178 17.13 19.87 0.77
C LYS A 178 16.88 21.36 1.12
N SER A 179 16.15 21.63 2.20
CA SER A 179 15.90 22.98 2.72
C SER A 179 17.02 23.53 3.62
N GLY A 180 18.09 22.77 3.83
CA GLY A 180 19.23 23.17 4.63
C GLY A 180 19.12 22.85 6.14
N HIS A 181 18.00 22.29 6.61
CA HIS A 181 17.89 21.85 8.00
C HIS A 181 18.83 20.66 8.28
N ILE A 182 19.41 20.65 9.47
CA ILE A 182 20.33 19.60 9.89
C ILE A 182 19.75 18.90 11.12
N LEU A 183 19.72 17.58 11.08
CA LEU A 183 19.53 16.71 12.24
C LEU A 183 20.85 16.00 12.52
N LYS A 184 21.33 16.08 13.75
CA LYS A 184 22.56 15.43 14.21
C LYS A 184 22.22 14.63 15.46
N ASN A 185 22.39 13.30 15.41
CA ASN A 185 22.12 12.43 16.55
C ASN A 185 22.89 11.09 16.41
N LYS A 186 23.00 10.37 17.54
CA LYS A 186 23.49 8.99 17.56
C LYS A 186 22.30 8.05 17.50
N PHE A 187 22.20 7.29 16.41
CA PHE A 187 21.15 6.29 16.25
C PHE A 187 21.73 4.88 16.36
N ASP A 188 21.19 4.11 17.30
CA ASP A 188 21.54 2.69 17.46
C ASP A 188 20.89 1.84 16.36
N ILE A 189 19.72 2.29 15.88
CA ILE A 189 18.87 1.58 14.92
C ILE A 189 18.48 2.52 13.80
N ILE A 190 18.58 2.06 12.55
CA ILE A 190 18.11 2.78 11.36
C ILE A 190 17.17 1.87 10.57
N VAL A 191 15.96 2.37 10.25
CA VAL A 191 15.00 1.64 9.43
C VAL A 191 14.58 2.50 8.24
N ASN A 192 14.84 2.00 7.04
CA ASN A 192 14.39 2.59 5.80
C ASN A 192 13.05 1.96 5.37
N ALA A 193 11.96 2.71 5.49
CA ALA A 193 10.60 2.34 5.14
C ALA A 193 10.03 3.24 4.03
N THR A 194 10.88 3.67 3.08
CA THR A 194 10.54 4.67 2.07
C THR A 194 9.91 4.09 0.80
N TYR A 195 9.67 2.77 0.74
CA TYR A 195 8.98 2.09 -0.36
C TYR A 195 9.65 2.34 -1.73
N ALA A 196 9.07 3.18 -2.58
CA ALA A 196 9.63 3.46 -3.90
C ALA A 196 11.01 4.14 -3.87
N ALA A 197 11.36 4.82 -2.77
CA ALA A 197 12.64 5.48 -2.58
C ALA A 197 13.67 4.64 -1.80
N THR A 198 13.40 3.35 -1.57
CA THR A 198 14.27 2.49 -0.75
C THR A 198 15.72 2.55 -1.19
N ASN A 199 16.01 2.35 -2.46
CA ASN A 199 17.39 2.40 -2.99
C ASN A 199 18.01 3.81 -2.92
N ASN A 200 17.19 4.87 -3.07
CA ASN A 200 17.69 6.23 -2.94
C ASN A 200 18.22 6.50 -1.52
N ILE A 201 17.49 6.03 -0.51
CA ILE A 201 17.93 6.14 0.88
C ILE A 201 19.12 5.22 1.16
N GLN A 202 19.12 3.98 0.68
CA GLN A 202 20.29 3.08 0.79
C GLN A 202 21.56 3.75 0.25
N LYS A 203 21.46 4.37 -0.93
CA LYS A 203 22.60 5.09 -1.54
C LYS A 203 23.10 6.23 -0.66
N LEU A 204 22.21 7.02 -0.05
CA LEU A 204 22.58 8.11 0.85
C LEU A 204 23.32 7.62 2.10
N PHE A 205 22.98 6.41 2.57
CA PHE A 205 23.65 5.75 3.68
C PHE A 205 24.86 4.91 3.26
N GLY A 206 25.30 4.95 2.00
CA GLY A 206 26.43 4.19 1.50
C GLY A 206 26.19 2.68 1.33
N CYS A 207 24.94 2.23 1.36
CA CYS A 207 24.56 0.81 1.25
C CYS A 207 24.12 0.48 -0.19
N THR A 208 25.08 0.24 -1.08
CA THR A 208 24.78 0.02 -2.51
C THR A 208 24.95 -1.43 -2.97
N GLU A 209 25.38 -2.35 -2.10
CA GLU A 209 25.68 -3.74 -2.44
C GLU A 209 24.42 -4.57 -2.71
N LYS A 210 23.28 -4.19 -2.11
CA LYS A 210 22.01 -4.94 -2.17
C LYS A 210 20.88 -4.11 -2.79
N LEU A 211 21.18 -3.35 -3.86
CA LEU A 211 20.14 -2.60 -4.58
C LEU A 211 19.21 -3.54 -5.35
N THR A 212 17.93 -3.23 -5.32
CA THR A 212 16.91 -3.95 -6.09
C THR A 212 16.62 -3.18 -7.38
N ASN A 213 16.73 -3.83 -8.54
CA ASN A 213 16.28 -3.23 -9.79
C ASN A 213 14.75 -3.25 -9.89
N TYR A 214 14.14 -2.11 -10.21
CA TYR A 214 12.70 -1.93 -10.20
C TYR A 214 12.12 -1.57 -11.57
N HIS A 215 10.90 -2.00 -11.81
CA HIS A 215 9.96 -1.36 -12.72
C HIS A 215 9.12 -0.38 -11.91
N PHE A 216 9.41 0.91 -12.02
CA PHE A 216 8.60 1.94 -11.39
C PHE A 216 7.36 2.24 -12.24
N GLN A 217 6.21 2.32 -11.60
CA GLN A 217 4.95 2.69 -12.22
C GLN A 217 4.31 3.84 -11.43
N LYS A 218 4.15 4.98 -12.10
CA LYS A 218 3.30 6.08 -11.58
C LYS A 218 1.87 5.72 -11.89
N THR A 219 1.06 5.54 -10.86
CA THR A 219 -0.31 5.06 -10.98
C THR A 219 -1.31 6.08 -10.46
N GLU A 220 -2.46 6.08 -11.11
CA GLU A 220 -3.62 6.90 -10.77
C GLU A 220 -4.74 6.02 -10.21
N VAL A 221 -5.40 6.52 -9.18
CA VAL A 221 -6.73 6.05 -8.74
C VAL A 221 -7.67 7.23 -8.87
N VAL A 222 -8.71 7.11 -9.67
CA VAL A 222 -9.65 8.22 -9.89
C VAL A 222 -10.73 8.18 -8.82
N VAL A 223 -10.95 9.34 -8.19
CA VAL A 223 -12.06 9.57 -7.28
C VAL A 223 -13.25 10.04 -8.09
N VAL A 224 -14.37 9.32 -7.98
CA VAL A 224 -15.59 9.62 -8.71
C VAL A 224 -16.77 9.78 -7.78
N LYS A 225 -17.79 10.54 -8.21
CA LYS A 225 -19.11 10.58 -7.59
C LYS A 225 -20.10 9.73 -8.37
N SER A 226 -21.02 9.10 -7.66
CA SER A 226 -22.15 8.35 -8.20
C SER A 226 -23.45 8.81 -7.56
N LYS A 227 -24.52 8.91 -8.36
CA LYS A 227 -25.89 9.11 -7.84
C LYS A 227 -26.50 7.81 -7.31
N ARG A 228 -25.90 6.68 -7.67
CA ARG A 228 -26.31 5.35 -7.20
C ARG A 228 -25.47 4.95 -5.99
N ASP A 229 -26.06 4.23 -5.07
CA ASP A 229 -25.32 3.52 -4.02
C ASP A 229 -24.73 2.24 -4.64
N LEU A 230 -23.41 2.24 -4.84
CA LEU A 230 -22.71 1.15 -5.51
C LEU A 230 -22.07 0.21 -4.50
N PRO A 231 -22.16 -1.11 -4.69
CA PRO A 231 -21.34 -2.06 -3.94
C PRO A 231 -19.87 -1.95 -4.35
N ALA A 232 -18.99 -2.52 -3.55
CA ALA A 232 -17.61 -2.75 -3.98
C ALA A 232 -17.60 -3.83 -5.07
N LEU A 233 -17.05 -3.52 -6.25
CA LEU A 233 -17.01 -4.39 -7.42
C LEU A 233 -15.58 -4.55 -7.92
N THR A 234 -15.13 -5.80 -8.05
CA THR A 234 -13.79 -6.13 -8.57
C THR A 234 -13.92 -7.19 -9.65
N VAL A 235 -13.55 -6.86 -10.87
CA VAL A 235 -13.44 -7.85 -11.95
C VAL A 235 -12.10 -8.56 -11.87
N MET A 236 -12.06 -9.88 -12.02
CA MET A 236 -10.89 -10.76 -11.91
C MET A 236 -10.88 -11.85 -13.00
N ASP A 237 -9.78 -12.50 -13.23
CA ASP A 237 -8.39 -12.36 -12.77
C ASP A 237 -7.54 -11.92 -13.95
N GLY A 238 -7.09 -10.66 -13.97
CA GLY A 238 -6.32 -10.13 -15.10
C GLY A 238 -6.26 -8.60 -15.14
N PRO A 239 -6.11 -8.01 -16.34
CA PRO A 239 -5.95 -6.57 -16.54
C PRO A 239 -7.30 -5.83 -16.47
N PHE A 240 -8.06 -6.00 -15.40
CA PHE A 240 -9.43 -5.53 -15.28
C PHE A 240 -9.57 -4.36 -14.30
N ILE A 241 -10.81 -4.01 -13.99
CA ILE A 241 -11.18 -2.79 -13.27
C ILE A 241 -11.84 -3.09 -11.92
N THR A 242 -11.61 -2.20 -10.98
CA THR A 242 -12.20 -2.23 -9.64
C THR A 242 -12.87 -0.91 -9.33
N ILE A 243 -14.04 -0.96 -8.69
CA ILE A 243 -14.74 0.19 -8.11
C ILE A 243 -14.98 -0.12 -6.64
N LEU A 244 -14.47 0.75 -5.77
CA LEU A 244 -14.61 0.60 -4.32
C LEU A 244 -15.20 1.86 -3.71
N PRO A 245 -16.04 1.77 -2.67
CA PRO A 245 -16.42 2.94 -1.89
C PRO A 245 -15.20 3.64 -1.33
N TYR A 246 -15.18 4.98 -1.43
CA TYR A 246 -14.15 5.77 -0.80
C TYR A 246 -14.56 6.05 0.65
N ALA A 247 -14.08 5.18 1.55
CA ALA A 247 -14.28 5.32 2.98
C ALA A 247 -13.52 6.56 3.47
N TYR A 248 -14.18 7.71 3.43
CA TYR A 248 -13.63 8.99 3.83
C TYR A 248 -14.74 9.84 4.47
N CYS A 249 -14.69 9.98 5.79
CA CYS A 249 -15.48 10.96 6.57
C CYS A 249 -16.92 11.22 6.08
N GLY A 250 -17.68 10.17 5.76
CA GLY A 250 -19.11 10.28 5.46
C GLY A 250 -19.47 10.61 4.00
N HIS A 251 -18.54 10.59 3.07
CA HIS A 251 -18.82 10.75 1.63
C HIS A 251 -19.44 9.48 1.05
N LYS A 252 -20.71 9.23 1.28
CA LYS A 252 -21.43 8.02 0.84
C LYS A 252 -21.59 7.91 -0.68
N ASP A 253 -21.44 9.01 -1.42
CA ASP A 253 -21.58 9.10 -2.87
C ASP A 253 -20.26 9.01 -3.64
N THR A 254 -19.15 8.75 -2.94
CA THR A 254 -17.80 8.84 -3.51
C THR A 254 -17.16 7.45 -3.60
N TYR A 255 -16.54 7.17 -4.74
CA TYR A 255 -15.94 5.88 -5.07
C TYR A 255 -14.55 6.06 -5.67
N LEU A 256 -13.75 5.00 -5.59
CA LEU A 256 -12.42 4.89 -6.19
C LEU A 256 -12.48 3.96 -7.40
N VAL A 257 -12.06 4.45 -8.55
CA VAL A 257 -11.91 3.67 -9.78
C VAL A 257 -10.43 3.37 -9.98
N TYR A 258 -10.11 2.11 -10.11
CA TYR A 258 -8.76 1.62 -10.41
C TYR A 258 -8.80 0.56 -11.49
N ASP A 259 -8.08 0.80 -12.59
CA ASP A 259 -7.91 -0.14 -13.70
C ASP A 259 -6.45 -0.61 -13.71
N VAL A 260 -6.22 -1.90 -13.79
CA VAL A 260 -4.87 -2.50 -13.67
C VAL A 260 -3.90 -1.98 -14.74
N VAL A 261 -4.39 -1.73 -15.95
CA VAL A 261 -3.60 -1.26 -17.10
C VAL A 261 -3.66 0.26 -17.22
N ASN A 262 -4.88 0.81 -17.26
CA ASN A 262 -5.11 2.22 -17.56
C ASN A 262 -4.78 3.16 -16.39
N SER A 263 -4.62 2.62 -15.17
CA SER A 263 -4.09 3.38 -14.02
C SER A 263 -2.62 3.74 -14.17
N ILE A 264 -1.87 3.05 -15.04
CA ILE A 264 -0.45 3.32 -15.23
C ILE A 264 -0.29 4.53 -16.15
N ASN A 265 0.03 5.67 -15.55
CA ASN A 265 0.25 6.92 -16.27
C ASN A 265 1.68 6.96 -16.87
N LYS A 266 2.66 6.53 -16.10
CA LYS A 266 4.08 6.51 -16.51
C LYS A 266 4.77 5.28 -15.96
N LYS A 267 5.72 4.73 -16.71
CA LYS A 267 6.56 3.60 -16.30
C LYS A 267 8.02 3.81 -16.71
N THR A 268 8.92 3.35 -15.88
CA THR A 268 10.37 3.32 -16.17
C THR A 268 11.02 2.14 -15.47
N ARG A 269 12.25 1.82 -15.86
CA ARG A 269 13.06 0.77 -15.22
C ARG A 269 14.36 1.36 -14.72
N GLY A 270 14.82 0.90 -13.56
CA GLY A 270 16.11 1.29 -12.99
C GLY A 270 16.23 0.97 -11.52
N ASP A 271 17.37 1.31 -10.95
CA ASP A 271 17.64 1.11 -9.52
C ASP A 271 17.07 2.25 -8.67
N PHE A 272 16.97 3.44 -9.21
CA PHE A 272 16.53 4.64 -8.49
C PHE A 272 15.25 5.21 -9.08
N ILE A 273 14.35 5.65 -8.20
CA ILE A 273 13.14 6.33 -8.63
C ILE A 273 13.48 7.72 -9.21
N PRO A 274 13.04 8.05 -10.44
CA PRO A 274 13.21 9.39 -11.01
C PRO A 274 12.43 10.46 -10.23
N GLU A 275 12.93 11.69 -10.23
CA GLU A 275 12.36 12.79 -9.44
C GLU A 275 10.89 13.10 -9.84
N ASP A 276 10.58 13.05 -11.12
CA ASP A 276 9.23 13.31 -11.66
C ASP A 276 8.17 12.26 -11.26
N PHE A 277 8.60 11.08 -10.78
CA PHE A 277 7.69 10.08 -10.21
C PHE A 277 7.21 10.44 -8.79
N TYR A 278 7.87 11.39 -8.11
CA TYR A 278 7.41 11.89 -6.83
C TYR A 278 6.26 12.89 -6.94
N GLU A 279 6.06 13.46 -8.11
CA GLU A 279 4.97 14.40 -8.35
C GLU A 279 3.62 13.69 -8.20
N ARG A 280 2.73 14.29 -7.40
CA ARG A 280 1.38 13.78 -7.14
C ARG A 280 0.36 14.42 -8.08
N ALA A 281 0.74 14.57 -9.33
CA ALA A 281 -0.05 15.13 -10.40
C ALA A 281 0.33 14.47 -11.73
N GLY A 282 -0.58 14.49 -12.68
CA GLY A 282 -0.39 13.93 -14.01
C GLY A 282 -1.62 14.17 -14.85
N GLU A 283 -1.53 13.87 -16.12
CA GLU A 283 -2.68 13.80 -17.01
C GLU A 283 -3.54 12.58 -16.64
N THR A 284 -4.84 12.80 -16.45
CA THR A 284 -5.73 11.71 -16.06
C THR A 284 -5.98 10.73 -17.20
N ASN A 285 -6.01 9.44 -16.88
CA ASN A 285 -6.42 8.37 -17.78
C ASN A 285 -7.90 7.97 -17.58
N TYR A 286 -8.71 8.83 -16.96
CA TYR A 286 -10.10 8.51 -16.63
C TYR A 286 -10.92 8.00 -17.82
N ASP A 287 -10.81 8.66 -18.98
CA ASP A 287 -11.56 8.25 -20.18
C ASP A 287 -11.21 6.83 -20.63
N LYS A 288 -9.94 6.43 -20.50
CA LYS A 288 -9.53 5.05 -20.80
C LYS A 288 -10.09 4.05 -19.77
N MET A 289 -10.13 4.45 -18.49
CA MET A 289 -10.73 3.63 -17.43
C MET A 289 -12.25 3.54 -17.62
N LEU A 290 -12.90 4.63 -18.02
CA LEU A 290 -14.33 4.66 -18.36
C LEU A 290 -14.65 3.67 -19.49
N LEU A 291 -13.89 3.73 -20.56
CA LEU A 291 -14.08 2.83 -21.71
C LEU A 291 -13.84 1.35 -21.34
N SER A 292 -12.78 1.08 -20.58
CA SER A 292 -12.49 -0.27 -20.08
C SER A 292 -13.58 -0.79 -19.15
N GLY A 293 -14.02 0.03 -18.20
CA GLY A 293 -15.05 -0.32 -17.23
C GLY A 293 -16.42 -0.54 -17.82
N SER A 294 -16.76 0.18 -18.89
CA SER A 294 -18.04 0.03 -19.59
C SER A 294 -18.24 -1.35 -20.25
N ARG A 295 -17.18 -2.15 -20.35
CA ARG A 295 -17.28 -3.56 -20.76
C ARG A 295 -17.90 -4.46 -19.67
N TYR A 296 -17.91 -4.02 -18.41
CA TYR A 296 -18.32 -4.81 -17.25
C TYR A 296 -19.44 -4.18 -16.46
N TYR A 297 -19.48 -2.84 -16.41
CA TYR A 297 -20.38 -2.07 -15.57
C TYR A 297 -21.26 -1.15 -16.40
N ALA A 298 -22.58 -1.32 -16.30
CA ALA A 298 -23.55 -0.57 -17.06
C ALA A 298 -23.64 0.92 -16.67
N PHE A 299 -23.19 1.27 -15.46
CA PHE A 299 -23.30 2.63 -14.89
C PHE A 299 -22.04 3.50 -15.08
N MET A 300 -21.02 3.03 -15.78
CA MET A 300 -19.74 3.77 -15.89
C MET A 300 -19.91 5.20 -16.42
N SER A 301 -20.79 5.41 -17.39
CA SER A 301 -21.05 6.73 -17.97
C SER A 301 -21.78 7.69 -17.02
N GLU A 302 -22.33 7.20 -15.91
CA GLU A 302 -23.03 8.00 -14.91
C GLU A 302 -22.05 8.55 -13.83
N LEU A 303 -20.80 8.04 -13.80
CA LEU A 303 -19.80 8.44 -12.84
C LEU A 303 -19.21 9.80 -13.22
N THR A 304 -19.00 10.66 -12.21
CA THR A 304 -18.41 11.99 -12.40
C THR A 304 -17.05 12.04 -11.71
N PRO A 305 -15.92 12.20 -12.43
CA PRO A 305 -14.61 12.31 -11.83
C PRO A 305 -14.48 13.64 -11.06
N VAL A 306 -13.89 13.58 -9.87
CA VAL A 306 -13.72 14.75 -8.99
C VAL A 306 -12.29 14.99 -8.55
N ALA A 307 -11.47 13.96 -8.52
CA ALA A 307 -10.05 14.04 -8.16
C ALA A 307 -9.27 12.81 -8.63
N SER A 308 -7.95 12.88 -8.57
CA SER A 308 -7.05 11.74 -8.78
C SER A 308 -6.10 11.60 -7.60
N LEU A 309 -5.92 10.35 -7.15
CA LEU A 309 -4.91 9.97 -6.17
C LEU A 309 -3.72 9.35 -6.92
N TRP A 310 -2.52 9.83 -6.61
CA TRP A 310 -1.31 9.42 -7.31
C TRP A 310 -0.37 8.68 -6.39
N ALA A 311 0.22 7.60 -6.90
CA ALA A 311 1.24 6.83 -6.21
C ALA A 311 2.30 6.30 -7.18
N THR A 312 3.49 5.99 -6.65
CA THR A 312 4.49 5.24 -7.39
C THR A 312 4.64 3.85 -6.79
N ARG A 313 4.50 2.83 -7.64
CA ARG A 313 4.73 1.43 -7.28
C ARG A 313 6.10 0.99 -7.78
N PRO A 314 7.02 0.56 -6.92
CA PRO A 314 8.22 -0.16 -7.31
C PRO A 314 7.87 -1.65 -7.42
N ILE A 315 8.05 -2.24 -8.58
CA ILE A 315 7.88 -3.68 -8.82
C ILE A 315 9.28 -4.25 -9.03
N PRO A 316 9.78 -5.13 -8.16
CA PRO A 316 11.09 -5.75 -8.36
C PRO A 316 11.16 -6.45 -9.72
N SER A 317 12.25 -6.24 -10.45
CA SER A 317 12.43 -6.81 -11.81
C SER A 317 12.57 -8.33 -11.81
N ASP A 318 12.95 -8.92 -10.66
CA ASP A 318 13.02 -10.37 -10.41
C ASP A 318 11.71 -10.97 -9.89
N SER A 319 10.67 -10.12 -9.71
CA SER A 319 9.37 -10.63 -9.26
C SER A 319 8.84 -11.64 -10.27
N ARG A 320 8.55 -12.85 -9.78
CA ARG A 320 8.01 -13.94 -10.60
C ARG A 320 6.65 -13.52 -11.18
N LYS A 321 6.29 -14.09 -12.32
CA LYS A 321 5.04 -13.79 -13.06
C LYS A 321 3.75 -14.05 -12.28
N ASP A 322 3.83 -14.67 -11.09
CA ASP A 322 2.70 -15.28 -10.37
C ASP A 322 2.18 -14.45 -9.18
N ASP A 323 2.18 -13.12 -9.26
CA ASP A 323 1.66 -12.21 -8.20
C ASP A 323 2.27 -12.43 -6.79
N TYR A 324 3.42 -13.09 -6.72
CA TYR A 324 4.15 -13.33 -5.47
C TYR A 324 4.74 -12.01 -4.94
N ARG A 325 4.10 -11.44 -3.92
CA ARG A 325 4.47 -10.16 -3.32
C ARG A 325 4.60 -10.31 -1.80
N ILE A 326 5.68 -10.95 -1.36
CA ILE A 326 5.99 -11.03 0.07
C ILE A 326 6.80 -9.81 0.49
N THR A 327 6.45 -9.23 1.62
CA THR A 327 7.23 -8.19 2.26
C THR A 327 8.59 -8.75 2.68
N ARG A 328 9.67 -8.07 2.30
CA ARG A 328 11.04 -8.47 2.62
C ARG A 328 11.71 -7.42 3.48
N THR A 329 12.60 -7.85 4.34
CA THR A 329 13.53 -6.99 5.06
C THR A 329 14.96 -7.29 4.61
N ILE A 330 15.75 -6.24 4.40
CA ILE A 330 17.17 -6.36 4.07
C ILE A 330 17.96 -5.73 5.21
N LYS A 331 18.83 -6.51 5.84
CA LYS A 331 19.87 -6.00 6.74
C LYS A 331 21.05 -5.53 5.91
N HIS A 332 21.60 -4.37 6.26
CA HIS A 332 22.79 -3.79 5.66
C HIS A 332 23.98 -3.95 6.57
N ASP A 333 25.08 -4.48 6.02
CA ASP A 333 26.27 -4.85 6.80
C ASP A 333 27.15 -3.63 7.13
N ASN A 334 26.96 -2.50 6.41
CA ASN A 334 27.72 -1.26 6.58
C ASN A 334 27.37 -0.49 7.87
N HIS A 335 26.30 -0.88 8.56
CA HIS A 335 25.87 -0.30 9.82
C HIS A 335 25.44 -1.39 10.78
N LYS A 336 25.72 -1.19 12.07
CA LYS A 336 25.47 -2.18 13.13
C LYS A 336 24.02 -2.66 13.14
N CYS A 337 23.05 -1.76 12.87
CA CYS A 337 21.65 -2.10 12.87
C CYS A 337 20.88 -1.24 11.84
N PHE A 338 21.12 -1.46 10.54
CA PHE A 338 20.38 -0.80 9.47
C PHE A 338 19.56 -1.80 8.67
N TYR A 339 18.26 -1.53 8.55
CA TYR A 339 17.30 -2.35 7.84
C TYR A 339 16.53 -1.56 6.79
N SER A 340 16.33 -2.14 5.60
CA SER A 340 15.37 -1.65 4.62
C SER A 340 14.16 -2.58 4.55
N VAL A 341 12.98 -2.00 4.58
CA VAL A 341 11.72 -2.70 4.36
C VAL A 341 11.34 -2.56 2.90
N LEU A 342 11.43 -3.67 2.17
CA LEU A 342 10.99 -3.74 0.78
C LEU A 342 9.54 -4.16 0.74
N GLU A 343 8.78 -3.29 0.16
CA GLU A 343 7.42 -3.45 -0.22
C GLU A 343 6.50 -4.13 0.73
N GLY A 344 5.38 -3.84 0.78
CA GLY A 344 4.38 -4.52 1.47
C GLY A 344 3.03 -4.23 0.90
N LYS A 345 2.14 -4.98 1.36
CA LYS A 345 0.74 -4.65 1.25
C LYS A 345 0.39 -3.82 2.49
N PHE A 346 -0.55 -2.91 2.35
CA PHE A 346 -1.07 -2.15 3.49
C PHE A 346 -1.42 -3.07 4.67
N VAL A 347 -2.09 -4.18 4.37
CA VAL A 347 -2.59 -5.14 5.36
C VAL A 347 -1.49 -5.85 6.15
N SER A 348 -0.29 -6.03 5.58
CA SER A 348 0.82 -6.72 6.23
C SER A 348 1.63 -5.83 7.19
N ALA A 349 1.45 -4.49 7.15
CA ALA A 349 2.29 -3.57 7.91
C ALA A 349 2.35 -3.85 9.42
N PRO A 350 1.25 -4.11 10.15
CA PRO A 350 1.33 -4.39 11.59
C PRO A 350 2.02 -5.72 11.92
N LEU A 351 1.84 -6.72 11.08
CA LEU A 351 2.49 -8.03 11.25
C LEU A 351 3.99 -7.95 11.01
N MET A 352 4.38 -7.24 9.94
CA MET A 352 5.78 -7.05 9.58
C MET A 352 6.52 -6.18 10.57
N ALA A 353 5.87 -5.14 11.12
CA ALA A 353 6.47 -4.32 12.16
C ALA A 353 6.88 -5.16 13.38
N LYS A 354 6.01 -6.05 13.84
CA LYS A 354 6.33 -6.97 14.94
C LYS A 354 7.50 -7.90 14.61
N LYS A 355 7.52 -8.46 13.40
CA LYS A 355 8.60 -9.37 12.96
C LYS A 355 9.95 -8.64 12.91
N ILE A 356 10.00 -7.47 12.28
CA ILE A 356 11.24 -6.71 12.12
C ILE A 356 11.75 -6.17 13.46
N VAL A 357 10.87 -5.62 14.30
CA VAL A 357 11.28 -5.09 15.62
C VAL A 357 11.80 -6.21 16.51
N ARG A 358 11.17 -7.39 16.53
CA ARG A 358 11.69 -8.55 17.24
C ARG A 358 13.07 -8.97 16.75
N GLN A 359 13.31 -8.97 15.44
CA GLN A 359 14.62 -9.26 14.87
C GLN A 359 15.65 -8.22 15.30
N ILE A 360 15.33 -6.93 15.24
CA ILE A 360 16.19 -5.82 15.66
C ILE A 360 16.58 -5.97 17.15
N LEU A 361 15.60 -6.21 18.02
CA LEU A 361 15.86 -6.33 19.46
C LEU A 361 16.78 -7.50 19.80
N ASN A 362 16.59 -8.64 19.17
CA ASN A 362 17.48 -9.82 19.35
C ASN A 362 18.94 -9.57 18.89
N GLU A 363 19.19 -8.53 18.12
CA GLU A 363 20.55 -8.20 17.64
C GLU A 363 21.23 -7.10 18.46
N VAL A 364 20.45 -6.30 19.18
CA VAL A 364 21.00 -5.18 19.98
C VAL A 364 21.10 -5.52 21.46
N GLU A 365 20.47 -6.62 21.90
CA GLU A 365 20.71 -7.28 23.20
C GLU A 365 22.03 -8.07 23.17
#